data_ebc015b3ee77f63d74e8a887a4511a7a
#
_entry.id   ebc015b3ee77f63d74e8a887a4511a7a
#
_cell.length_a   1.000
_cell.length_b   1.000
_cell.length_c   1.000
_cell.angle_alpha   90.00
_cell.angle_beta   90.00
_cell.angle_gamma   90.00
#
_symmetry.space_group_name_H-M   'P 1'
#
loop_
_entity.id
_entity.type
_entity.pdbx_description
1 polymer ?
#
loop_
_entity_poly.entity_id
_entity_poly.type
_entity_poly.pdbx_seq_one_letter_code
_entity_poly.pdbx_strand_id
1 'polypeptide(L)'
;MAAEAGFGADFSLLAHRGIARLVGLEFCPIFRHSALGAAPLRINSQMFKKLRGMFSNDLSIDLGTANTLIYVRGQGIVLNEPSVVAVRQDRAIGGTRSVAAVGAEAKQMLGRTPGHITTIRPMKDGVIADFTYTEAMLKHFIKKVHKSRVLRPSPRVLVCVPAGSTQVERRAIKESAEEAGARDVFLIEEPMAAAIGAGMPVTEARGSMVIDIGGGTTEVAVISLNGIVYSASVRIGGDRFDESITNYVRRNHGMLIGEATAERIKVELGCAYPQAEVIEMEISGRNLAEGVPKMIKINSNEVLEALHEPLSGIVSAVKLALEQTPPELCADVAERGIVLTGGGALLRDLDRLISEETGLHVQVADDPLTCVARGGGRALELVDMHGNEFFAPE
;
A
#
# COMPACT_ATOMS: atom_id res chain seq x y z
N MET A 1 59.01 -15.95 -27.86
CA MET A 1 59.20 -17.32 -27.36
C MET A 1 58.06 -17.51 -26.32
N ALA A 2 56.96 -18.05 -26.76
CA ALA A 2 56.50 -19.43 -26.56
C ALA A 2 56.26 -19.73 -25.06
N ALA A 3 55.16 -20.22 -24.56
CA ALA A 3 54.11 -21.03 -25.14
C ALA A 3 52.80 -20.92 -24.32
N GLU A 4 51.72 -21.19 -25.01
CA GLU A 4 50.36 -21.49 -24.55
C GLU A 4 50.30 -22.75 -23.69
N ALA A 5 49.32 -22.85 -22.81
CA ALA A 5 48.53 -24.07 -22.63
C ALA A 5 47.22 -23.75 -21.87
N GLY A 6 46.09 -23.94 -22.54
CA GLY A 6 44.74 -23.86 -22.04
C GLY A 6 44.34 -25.11 -21.26
N PHE A 7 43.35 -24.93 -20.42
CA PHE A 7 42.46 -25.99 -19.93
C PHE A 7 41.03 -25.41 -19.76
N GLY A 8 40.24 -25.58 -20.81
CA GLY A 8 38.80 -25.50 -20.73
C GLY A 8 38.28 -26.87 -20.33
N ALA A 9 37.64 -26.97 -19.21
CA ALA A 9 36.89 -28.14 -18.78
C ALA A 9 35.42 -27.83 -18.71
N ASP A 10 34.72 -28.51 -19.56
CA ASP A 10 33.26 -28.56 -19.78
C ASP A 10 32.51 -29.03 -18.54
N PHE A 11 31.75 -28.13 -17.89
CA PHE A 11 30.91 -28.43 -16.74
C PHE A 11 29.42 -28.62 -17.09
N SER A 12 29.11 -28.90 -18.37
CA SER A 12 27.73 -29.05 -18.84
C SER A 12 27.14 -30.47 -18.77
N LEU A 13 27.93 -31.50 -18.43
CA LEU A 13 27.49 -32.92 -18.52
C LEU A 13 27.06 -33.55 -17.17
N LEU A 14 27.24 -32.91 -16.04
CA LEU A 14 26.92 -33.50 -14.73
C LEU A 14 25.55 -33.11 -14.16
N ALA A 15 24.89 -32.12 -14.74
CA ALA A 15 23.57 -31.68 -14.26
C ALA A 15 22.39 -32.52 -14.80
N HIS A 16 22.57 -33.33 -15.84
CA HIS A 16 21.49 -34.09 -16.48
C HIS A 16 21.26 -35.52 -15.93
N ARG A 17 22.15 -36.03 -15.09
CA ARG A 17 21.97 -37.39 -14.51
C ARG A 17 21.23 -37.48 -13.17
N GLY A 18 21.00 -36.36 -12.50
CA GLY A 18 20.33 -36.32 -11.16
C GLY A 18 18.81 -36.25 -11.20
N ILE A 19 18.21 -35.78 -12.29
CA ILE A 19 16.75 -35.51 -12.36
C ILE A 19 15.95 -36.68 -12.94
N ALA A 20 16.60 -37.60 -13.66
CA ALA A 20 15.93 -38.74 -14.31
C ALA A 20 15.50 -39.86 -13.36
N ARG A 21 15.92 -39.85 -12.08
CA ARG A 21 15.59 -40.90 -11.11
C ARG A 21 14.37 -40.62 -10.24
N LEU A 22 13.72 -39.50 -10.37
CA LEU A 22 12.55 -39.11 -9.55
C LEU A 22 11.19 -39.28 -10.23
N VAL A 23 11.17 -39.63 -11.51
CA VAL A 23 9.90 -39.88 -12.24
C VAL A 23 10.06 -41.23 -12.92
N GLY A 24 9.61 -42.33 -12.27
CA GLY A 24 9.71 -43.70 -12.73
C GLY A 24 9.17 -43.91 -14.16
N LEU A 25 10.01 -43.70 -15.15
CA LEU A 25 9.77 -44.06 -16.54
C LEU A 25 10.83 -45.06 -16.95
N GLU A 26 10.44 -46.33 -17.03
CA GLU A 26 11.22 -47.43 -17.60
C GLU A 26 11.44 -47.17 -19.10
N PHE A 27 12.70 -47.16 -19.51
CA PHE A 27 13.13 -47.12 -20.91
C PHE A 27 12.97 -48.48 -21.55
N CYS A 28 12.13 -48.61 -22.54
CA CYS A 28 12.08 -49.74 -23.47
C CYS A 28 13.00 -49.46 -24.65
N PRO A 29 13.96 -50.35 -24.96
CA PRO A 29 14.94 -50.11 -26.03
C PRO A 29 14.50 -50.75 -27.34
N ILE A 30 13.73 -50.06 -28.15
CA ILE A 30 13.58 -50.37 -29.62
C ILE A 30 13.17 -49.09 -30.33
N PHE A 31 14.11 -48.43 -31.01
CA PHE A 31 13.94 -47.91 -32.37
C PHE A 31 15.24 -47.24 -32.86
N ARG A 32 15.79 -47.87 -33.90
CA ARG A 32 16.91 -47.36 -34.72
C ARG A 32 16.40 -46.35 -35.75
N HIS A 33 17.12 -45.26 -35.86
CA HIS A 33 17.24 -44.35 -37.02
C HIS A 33 16.02 -43.81 -37.72
N SER A 34 15.73 -42.52 -37.43
CA SER A 34 15.47 -41.53 -38.50
C SER A 34 15.76 -40.12 -37.93
N ALA A 35 16.63 -39.37 -38.60
CA ALA A 35 16.92 -37.99 -38.29
C ALA A 35 15.69 -37.13 -38.64
N LEU A 36 14.87 -36.79 -37.66
CA LEU A 36 13.85 -35.76 -37.73
C LEU A 36 14.28 -34.64 -36.78
N GLY A 37 14.40 -33.44 -37.33
CA GLY A 37 14.83 -32.26 -36.62
C GLY A 37 14.06 -32.07 -35.31
N ALA A 38 14.77 -32.06 -34.19
CA ALA A 38 14.24 -31.72 -32.91
C ALA A 38 13.85 -30.23 -32.93
N ALA A 39 12.58 -29.92 -33.16
CA ALA A 39 12.02 -28.62 -32.87
C ALA A 39 12.25 -28.33 -31.38
N PRO A 40 12.79 -27.18 -31.00
CA PRO A 40 12.92 -26.84 -29.58
C PRO A 40 11.52 -26.85 -28.96
N LEU A 41 11.34 -27.68 -27.94
CA LEU A 41 10.15 -27.64 -27.08
C LEU A 41 10.03 -26.21 -26.56
N ARG A 42 9.19 -25.39 -27.19
CA ARG A 42 8.74 -24.11 -26.64
C ARG A 42 7.90 -24.44 -25.41
N ILE A 43 8.57 -24.64 -24.29
CA ILE A 43 7.87 -24.77 -23.01
C ILE A 43 7.18 -23.43 -22.78
N ASN A 44 5.86 -23.45 -22.81
CA ASN A 44 4.99 -22.30 -22.73
C ASN A 44 5.31 -21.53 -21.44
N SER A 45 5.65 -20.24 -21.53
CA SER A 45 6.00 -19.39 -20.39
C SER A 45 4.93 -19.38 -19.30
N GLN A 46 3.65 -19.59 -19.68
CA GLN A 46 2.52 -19.75 -18.76
C GLN A 46 2.61 -21.04 -17.92
N MET A 47 3.11 -22.15 -18.50
CA MET A 47 3.24 -23.41 -17.79
C MET A 47 4.32 -23.31 -16.69
N PHE A 48 5.40 -22.59 -16.94
CA PHE A 48 6.42 -22.27 -15.93
C PHE A 48 5.90 -21.33 -14.83
N LYS A 49 5.08 -20.33 -15.19
CA LYS A 49 4.42 -19.45 -14.21
C LYS A 49 3.50 -20.25 -13.28
N LYS A 50 2.67 -21.16 -13.82
CA LYS A 50 1.80 -22.05 -13.03
C LYS A 50 2.59 -22.98 -12.09
N LEU A 51 3.68 -23.57 -12.56
CA LEU A 51 4.52 -24.44 -11.74
C LEU A 51 5.19 -23.66 -10.58
N ARG A 52 5.66 -22.44 -10.83
CA ARG A 52 6.20 -21.54 -9.79
C ARG A 52 5.11 -21.09 -8.80
N GLY A 53 3.87 -20.92 -9.25
CA GLY A 53 2.74 -20.55 -8.42
C GLY A 53 2.41 -21.59 -7.33
N MET A 54 2.71 -22.87 -7.56
CA MET A 54 2.54 -23.92 -6.54
C MET A 54 3.48 -23.75 -5.32
N PHE A 55 4.54 -22.96 -5.46
CA PHE A 55 5.52 -22.66 -4.40
C PHE A 55 5.46 -21.21 -3.91
N SER A 56 4.45 -20.46 -4.33
CA SER A 56 4.24 -19.07 -3.92
C SER A 56 2.92 -18.95 -3.17
N ASN A 57 2.97 -18.26 -2.04
CA ASN A 57 1.76 -17.95 -1.28
C ASN A 57 0.99 -16.83 -1.96
N ASP A 58 -0.33 -16.87 -1.87
CA ASP A 58 -1.19 -15.77 -2.32
C ASP A 58 -1.00 -14.56 -1.42
N LEU A 59 -0.96 -13.37 -2.02
CA LEU A 59 -0.70 -12.11 -1.36
C LEU A 59 -1.89 -11.16 -1.51
N SER A 60 -2.21 -10.44 -0.43
CA SER A 60 -2.94 -9.17 -0.53
C SER A 60 -1.98 -8.03 -0.29
N ILE A 61 -2.02 -7.02 -1.16
CA ILE A 61 -1.18 -5.82 -1.10
C ILE A 61 -2.08 -4.61 -0.96
N ASP A 62 -1.96 -3.94 0.16
CA ASP A 62 -2.43 -2.58 0.34
C ASP A 62 -1.32 -1.63 -0.11
N LEU A 63 -1.52 -1.01 -1.27
CA LEU A 63 -0.53 -0.12 -1.90
C LEU A 63 -0.81 1.34 -1.53
N GLY A 64 -0.72 1.64 -0.24
CA GLY A 64 -1.04 2.96 0.28
C GLY A 64 0.01 4.03 -0.03
N THR A 65 -0.43 5.29 0.01
CA THR A 65 0.42 6.48 -0.23
C THR A 65 1.55 6.57 0.79
N ALA A 66 1.28 6.34 2.07
CA ALA A 66 2.28 6.44 3.15
C ALA A 66 3.02 5.12 3.38
N ASN A 67 2.30 4.01 3.44
CA ASN A 67 2.83 2.68 3.72
C ASN A 67 2.25 1.66 2.74
N THR A 68 3.05 0.65 2.42
CA THR A 68 2.62 -0.56 1.73
C THR A 68 2.57 -1.71 2.73
N LEU A 69 1.42 -2.36 2.85
CA LEU A 69 1.24 -3.54 3.69
C LEU A 69 1.05 -4.79 2.82
N ILE A 70 1.63 -5.90 3.23
CA ILE A 70 1.43 -7.20 2.57
C ILE A 70 0.93 -8.21 3.58
N TYR A 71 -0.24 -8.75 3.27
CA TYR A 71 -0.81 -9.91 3.94
C TYR A 71 -0.50 -11.17 3.12
N VAL A 72 -0.09 -12.23 3.79
CA VAL A 72 0.14 -13.55 3.19
C VAL A 72 -0.91 -14.51 3.73
N ARG A 73 -1.58 -15.20 2.83
CA ARG A 73 -2.58 -16.22 3.20
C ARG A 73 -2.02 -17.22 4.22
N GLY A 74 -2.71 -17.35 5.35
CA GLY A 74 -2.32 -18.24 6.44
C GLY A 74 -1.17 -17.76 7.32
N GLN A 75 -0.55 -16.59 7.06
CA GLN A 75 0.52 -16.02 7.87
C GLN A 75 0.18 -14.64 8.45
N GLY A 76 -0.88 -14.00 7.94
CA GLY A 76 -1.23 -12.64 8.35
C GLY A 76 -0.38 -11.57 7.67
N ILE A 77 -0.28 -10.39 8.30
CA ILE A 77 0.55 -9.29 7.80
C ILE A 77 2.02 -9.62 8.03
N VAL A 78 2.77 -9.72 6.96
CA VAL A 78 4.20 -10.09 6.95
C VAL A 78 5.11 -8.92 6.58
N LEU A 79 4.54 -7.83 6.04
CA LEU A 79 5.27 -6.63 5.68
C LEU A 79 4.42 -5.40 5.95
N ASN A 80 5.03 -4.41 6.57
CA ASN A 80 4.52 -3.05 6.73
C ASN A 80 5.72 -2.11 6.56
N GLU A 81 5.80 -1.48 5.41
CA GLU A 81 6.95 -0.67 5.01
C GLU A 81 6.47 0.65 4.40
N PRO A 82 7.18 1.76 4.65
CA PRO A 82 6.90 3.03 3.98
C PRO A 82 6.96 2.93 2.46
N SER A 83 6.04 3.58 1.75
CA SER A 83 6.00 3.67 0.30
C SER A 83 7.00 4.73 -0.20
N VAL A 84 8.30 4.50 0.04
CA VAL A 84 9.40 5.42 -0.28
C VAL A 84 10.52 4.66 -0.98
N VAL A 85 11.11 5.29 -2.00
CA VAL A 85 12.27 4.78 -2.75
C VAL A 85 13.37 5.84 -2.77
N ALA A 86 14.60 5.46 -2.42
CA ALA A 86 15.78 6.30 -2.61
C ALA A 86 16.47 5.92 -3.92
N VAL A 87 16.70 6.91 -4.77
CA VAL A 87 17.29 6.76 -6.10
C VAL A 87 18.64 7.45 -6.14
N ARG A 88 19.66 6.73 -6.57
CA ARG A 88 20.99 7.27 -6.83
C ARG A 88 21.13 7.58 -8.30
N GLN A 89 21.65 8.75 -8.63
CA GLN A 89 22.04 9.13 -9.97
C GLN A 89 23.57 9.15 -10.06
N ASP A 90 24.13 8.40 -10.99
CA ASP A 90 25.58 8.43 -11.23
C ASP A 90 26.01 9.82 -11.72
N ARG A 91 27.17 10.28 -11.26
CA ARG A 91 27.70 11.62 -11.58
C ARG A 91 28.20 11.77 -13.02
N ALA A 92 28.26 10.68 -13.79
CA ALA A 92 28.66 10.74 -15.19
C ALA A 92 27.59 11.44 -16.04
N ILE A 93 27.99 12.15 -17.10
CA ILE A 93 27.08 12.76 -18.08
C ILE A 93 26.26 11.64 -18.70
N GLY A 94 24.92 11.65 -18.51
CA GLY A 94 24.05 10.54 -18.93
C GLY A 94 24.01 9.35 -17.94
N GLY A 95 24.47 9.54 -16.67
CA GLY A 95 24.57 8.49 -15.68
C GLY A 95 23.24 7.79 -15.40
N THR A 96 23.30 6.47 -15.23
CA THR A 96 22.14 5.62 -14.94
C THR A 96 21.56 5.90 -13.57
N ARG A 97 20.23 5.88 -13.47
CA ARG A 97 19.53 5.92 -12.18
C ARG A 97 19.41 4.50 -11.64
N SER A 98 19.74 4.32 -10.36
CA SER A 98 19.63 3.04 -9.69
C SER A 98 18.90 3.21 -8.34
N VAL A 99 18.12 2.19 -7.96
CA VAL A 99 17.48 2.15 -6.65
C VAL A 99 18.54 1.91 -5.58
N ALA A 100 18.68 2.81 -4.62
CA ALA A 100 19.66 2.75 -3.53
C ALA A 100 19.06 2.11 -2.28
N ALA A 101 17.79 2.42 -1.95
CA ALA A 101 17.06 1.86 -0.81
C ALA A 101 15.55 1.90 -1.07
N VAL A 102 14.80 1.07 -0.35
CA VAL A 102 13.32 0.99 -0.43
C VAL A 102 12.76 0.84 0.99
N GLY A 103 11.57 1.38 1.22
CA GLY A 103 10.87 1.23 2.49
C GLY A 103 11.48 2.05 3.63
N ALA A 104 11.63 1.43 4.80
CA ALA A 104 12.12 2.08 6.01
C ALA A 104 13.52 2.69 5.85
N GLU A 105 14.41 2.01 5.11
CA GLU A 105 15.74 2.56 4.82
C GLU A 105 15.66 3.84 3.99
N ALA A 106 14.80 3.88 2.98
CA ALA A 106 14.58 5.07 2.16
C ALA A 106 13.91 6.20 2.96
N LYS A 107 12.94 5.88 3.86
CA LYS A 107 12.28 6.86 4.74
C LYS A 107 13.28 7.58 5.64
N GLN A 108 14.28 6.88 6.19
CA GLN A 108 15.33 7.48 7.00
C GLN A 108 16.19 8.52 6.25
N MET A 109 16.22 8.42 4.92
CA MET A 109 16.96 9.32 4.04
C MET A 109 16.18 10.60 3.69
N LEU A 110 14.87 10.66 3.95
CA LEU A 110 14.03 11.84 3.64
C LEU A 110 14.60 13.12 4.25
N GLY A 111 14.82 14.13 3.40
CA GLY A 111 15.37 15.42 3.81
C GLY A 111 16.84 15.42 4.26
N ARG A 112 17.58 14.28 4.11
CA ARG A 112 18.96 14.10 4.56
C ARG A 112 19.92 13.63 3.48
N THR A 113 19.45 13.55 2.23
CA THR A 113 20.23 13.01 1.11
C THR A 113 21.20 14.04 0.53
N PRO A 114 22.43 13.62 0.13
CA PRO A 114 23.30 14.45 -0.70
C PRO A 114 22.72 14.56 -2.11
N GLY A 115 23.13 15.60 -2.87
CA GLY A 115 22.52 15.96 -4.16
C GLY A 115 22.51 14.90 -5.28
N HIS A 116 23.21 13.79 -5.10
CA HIS A 116 23.20 12.66 -6.05
C HIS A 116 22.26 11.52 -5.63
N ILE A 117 21.58 11.65 -4.49
CA ILE A 117 20.52 10.73 -4.03
C ILE A 117 19.25 11.55 -3.85
N THR A 118 18.15 11.06 -4.40
CA THR A 118 16.82 11.67 -4.26
C THR A 118 15.86 10.63 -3.68
N THR A 119 15.09 11.00 -2.69
CA THR A 119 14.00 10.18 -2.16
C THR A 119 12.73 10.52 -2.92
N ILE A 120 11.99 9.49 -3.33
CA ILE A 120 10.77 9.60 -4.13
C ILE A 120 9.67 8.83 -3.41
N ARG A 121 8.47 9.41 -3.37
CA ARG A 121 7.22 8.71 -3.02
C ARG A 121 6.56 8.29 -4.33
N PRO A 122 6.61 7.00 -4.70
CA PRO A 122 6.04 6.53 -5.97
C PRO A 122 4.51 6.52 -5.97
N MET A 123 3.90 6.56 -4.78
CA MET A 123 2.46 6.72 -4.57
C MET A 123 2.17 8.11 -4.02
N LYS A 124 1.12 8.75 -4.55
CA LYS A 124 0.65 10.06 -4.09
C LYS A 124 -0.86 10.16 -4.27
N ASP A 125 -1.54 10.68 -3.26
CA ASP A 125 -3.00 10.90 -3.29
C ASP A 125 -3.80 9.65 -3.74
N GLY A 126 -3.37 8.46 -3.30
CA GLY A 126 -3.97 7.17 -3.63
C GLY A 126 -3.63 6.62 -5.03
N VAL A 127 -2.83 7.33 -5.84
CA VAL A 127 -2.51 6.91 -7.21
C VAL A 127 -1.01 6.72 -7.43
N ILE A 128 -0.66 6.00 -8.51
CA ILE A 128 0.74 5.85 -8.92
C ILE A 128 1.23 7.17 -9.52
N ALA A 129 2.18 7.81 -8.84
CA ALA A 129 2.86 9.01 -9.32
C ALA A 129 4.07 8.68 -10.22
N ASP A 130 4.72 7.53 -9.99
CA ASP A 130 5.85 7.05 -10.78
C ASP A 130 5.82 5.52 -10.92
N PHE A 131 5.53 5.05 -12.14
CA PHE A 131 5.41 3.61 -12.46
C PHE A 131 6.70 2.84 -12.25
N THR A 132 7.82 3.39 -12.70
CA THR A 132 9.13 2.73 -12.64
C THR A 132 9.53 2.41 -11.20
N TYR A 133 9.32 3.37 -10.31
CA TYR A 133 9.67 3.19 -8.90
C TYR A 133 8.61 2.44 -8.11
N THR A 134 7.34 2.48 -8.51
CA THR A 134 6.28 1.61 -7.96
C THR A 134 6.56 0.14 -8.27
N GLU A 135 6.89 -0.18 -9.52
CA GLU A 135 7.28 -1.53 -9.93
C GLU A 135 8.52 -2.02 -9.16
N ALA A 136 9.56 -1.17 -9.07
CA ALA A 136 10.78 -1.50 -8.34
C ALA A 136 10.51 -1.75 -6.84
N MET A 137 9.64 -0.96 -6.24
CA MET A 137 9.19 -1.10 -4.85
C MET A 137 8.40 -2.39 -4.63
N LEU A 138 7.39 -2.67 -5.46
CA LEU A 138 6.60 -3.89 -5.41
C LEU A 138 7.48 -5.14 -5.59
N LYS A 139 8.39 -5.11 -6.55
CA LYS A 139 9.35 -6.19 -6.81
C LYS A 139 10.26 -6.45 -5.61
N HIS A 140 10.71 -5.38 -4.95
CA HIS A 140 11.49 -5.49 -3.72
C HIS A 140 10.68 -6.14 -2.61
N PHE A 141 9.44 -5.69 -2.37
CA PHE A 141 8.58 -6.20 -1.30
C PHE A 141 8.13 -7.64 -1.54
N ILE A 142 7.68 -7.98 -2.75
CA ILE A 142 7.32 -9.36 -3.13
C ILE A 142 8.52 -10.31 -2.91
N LYS A 143 9.72 -9.89 -3.29
CA LYS A 143 10.94 -10.67 -3.05
C LYS A 143 11.27 -10.82 -1.56
N LYS A 144 11.07 -9.76 -0.77
CA LYS A 144 11.32 -9.73 0.68
C LYS A 144 10.39 -10.70 1.43
N VAL A 145 9.13 -10.79 1.02
CA VAL A 145 8.13 -11.69 1.59
C VAL A 145 8.39 -13.15 1.23
N HIS A 146 8.87 -13.43 0.02
CA HIS A 146 9.17 -14.79 -0.42
C HIS A 146 10.62 -15.17 -0.09
N LYS A 147 10.82 -15.86 1.01
CA LYS A 147 12.15 -16.28 1.51
C LYS A 147 12.86 -17.31 0.63
N SER A 148 12.20 -17.92 -0.36
CA SER A 148 12.79 -18.96 -1.22
C SER A 148 13.83 -18.35 -2.15
N ARG A 149 15.09 -18.78 -1.99
CA ARG A 149 16.24 -18.34 -2.80
C ARG A 149 16.36 -19.05 -4.16
N VAL A 150 15.66 -20.16 -4.36
CA VAL A 150 15.89 -21.05 -5.51
C VAL A 150 14.96 -20.78 -6.67
N LEU A 151 13.69 -20.41 -6.39
CA LEU A 151 12.69 -20.13 -7.41
C LEU A 151 12.19 -18.68 -7.25
N ARG A 152 12.06 -17.95 -8.39
CA ARG A 152 11.42 -16.63 -8.38
C ARG A 152 9.94 -16.83 -8.03
N PRO A 153 9.41 -16.09 -7.03
CA PRO A 153 8.00 -16.19 -6.68
C PRO A 153 7.12 -15.77 -7.86
N SER A 154 5.94 -16.35 -7.97
CA SER A 154 4.92 -15.97 -8.94
C SER A 154 3.53 -16.14 -8.27
N PRO A 155 3.22 -15.28 -7.27
CA PRO A 155 2.00 -15.39 -6.49
C PRO A 155 0.76 -14.94 -7.28
N ARG A 156 -0.44 -15.34 -6.82
CA ARG A 156 -1.66 -14.58 -7.05
C ARG A 156 -1.62 -13.37 -6.12
N VAL A 157 -1.95 -12.21 -6.64
CA VAL A 157 -1.90 -10.95 -5.88
C VAL A 157 -3.26 -10.27 -5.97
N LEU A 158 -3.82 -9.92 -4.82
CA LEU A 158 -4.94 -9.00 -4.71
C LEU A 158 -4.40 -7.64 -4.31
N VAL A 159 -4.67 -6.60 -5.08
CA VAL A 159 -4.26 -5.23 -4.79
C VAL A 159 -5.47 -4.40 -4.41
N CYS A 160 -5.39 -3.70 -3.29
CA CYS A 160 -6.40 -2.74 -2.88
C CYS A 160 -6.22 -1.45 -3.68
N VAL A 161 -7.33 -0.88 -4.16
CA VAL A 161 -7.36 0.33 -4.99
C VAL A 161 -8.41 1.30 -4.45
N PRO A 162 -8.20 2.62 -4.52
CA PRO A 162 -9.21 3.60 -4.14
C PRO A 162 -10.50 3.41 -4.96
N ALA A 163 -11.66 3.62 -4.32
CA ALA A 163 -12.96 3.49 -4.98
C ALA A 163 -13.10 4.44 -6.18
N GLY A 164 -12.51 5.65 -6.08
CA GLY A 164 -12.49 6.65 -7.15
C GLY A 164 -11.43 6.41 -8.24
N SER A 165 -10.69 5.29 -8.23
CA SER A 165 -9.63 5.02 -9.21
C SER A 165 -10.19 4.85 -10.63
N THR A 166 -9.55 5.51 -11.60
CA THR A 166 -9.89 5.41 -13.02
C THR A 166 -9.46 4.07 -13.61
N GLN A 167 -10.05 3.67 -14.75
CA GLN A 167 -9.65 2.48 -15.50
C GLN A 167 -8.15 2.49 -15.87
N VAL A 168 -7.59 3.66 -16.16
CA VAL A 168 -6.17 3.83 -16.49
C VAL A 168 -5.31 3.54 -15.26
N GLU A 169 -5.67 4.05 -14.09
CA GLU A 169 -4.97 3.81 -12.82
C GLU A 169 -5.08 2.34 -12.40
N ARG A 170 -6.26 1.72 -12.49
CA ARG A 170 -6.46 0.29 -12.20
C ARG A 170 -5.57 -0.59 -13.08
N ARG A 171 -5.56 -0.30 -14.38
CA ARG A 171 -4.70 -1.01 -15.34
C ARG A 171 -3.22 -0.85 -15.02
N ALA A 172 -2.81 0.35 -14.66
CA ALA A 172 -1.44 0.66 -14.30
C ALA A 172 -0.96 -0.10 -13.05
N ILE A 173 -1.81 -0.22 -12.03
CA ILE A 173 -1.53 -1.02 -10.82
C ILE A 173 -1.40 -2.50 -11.20
N LYS A 174 -2.31 -3.01 -12.03
CA LYS A 174 -2.28 -4.40 -12.52
C LYS A 174 -0.99 -4.71 -13.27
N GLU A 175 -0.63 -3.88 -14.25
CA GLU A 175 0.62 -4.01 -15.02
C GLU A 175 1.87 -3.94 -14.12
N SER A 176 1.93 -3.00 -13.16
CA SER A 176 3.05 -2.88 -12.21
C SER A 176 3.21 -4.13 -11.33
N ALA A 177 2.12 -4.73 -10.88
CA ALA A 177 2.15 -5.94 -10.08
C ALA A 177 2.56 -7.18 -10.91
N GLU A 178 2.09 -7.29 -12.18
CA GLU A 178 2.50 -8.35 -13.11
C GLU A 178 3.98 -8.28 -13.46
N GLU A 179 4.51 -7.08 -13.73
CA GLU A 179 5.93 -6.84 -14.00
C GLU A 179 6.81 -7.09 -12.75
N ALA A 180 6.27 -6.82 -11.56
CA ALA A 180 6.91 -7.18 -10.30
C ALA A 180 6.98 -8.70 -10.07
N GLY A 181 6.22 -9.52 -10.84
CA GLY A 181 6.30 -10.98 -10.86
C GLY A 181 5.02 -11.70 -10.45
N ALA A 182 3.91 -11.00 -10.23
CA ALA A 182 2.63 -11.62 -10.00
C ALA A 182 2.21 -12.51 -11.19
N ARG A 183 1.49 -13.63 -10.89
CA ARG A 183 0.95 -14.53 -11.89
C ARG A 183 -0.42 -14.08 -12.38
N ASP A 184 -1.27 -13.80 -11.42
CA ASP A 184 -2.64 -13.32 -11.61
C ASP A 184 -2.83 -12.13 -10.65
N VAL A 185 -3.42 -11.04 -11.13
CA VAL A 185 -3.66 -9.84 -10.33
C VAL A 185 -5.17 -9.57 -10.30
N PHE A 186 -5.69 -9.46 -9.08
CA PHE A 186 -7.07 -9.08 -8.79
C PHE A 186 -7.07 -7.72 -8.11
N LEU A 187 -8.16 -6.97 -8.27
CA LEU A 187 -8.35 -5.68 -7.63
C LEU A 187 -9.57 -5.71 -6.70
N ILE A 188 -9.45 -5.10 -5.54
CA ILE A 188 -10.55 -4.84 -4.61
C ILE A 188 -10.54 -3.37 -4.22
N GLU A 189 -11.71 -2.77 -4.08
CA GLU A 189 -11.80 -1.38 -3.62
C GLU A 189 -11.43 -1.26 -2.14
N GLU A 190 -10.60 -0.26 -1.79
CA GLU A 190 -10.10 -0.03 -0.43
C GLU A 190 -11.22 -0.01 0.63
N PRO A 191 -12.35 0.71 0.44
CA PRO A 191 -13.39 0.72 1.45
C PRO A 191 -14.08 -0.65 1.64
N MET A 192 -14.20 -1.47 0.58
CA MET A 192 -14.69 -2.83 0.71
C MET A 192 -13.72 -3.70 1.50
N ALA A 193 -12.43 -3.62 1.18
CA ALA A 193 -11.39 -4.30 1.93
C ALA A 193 -11.35 -3.83 3.39
N ALA A 194 -11.42 -2.53 3.64
CA ALA A 194 -11.46 -1.95 4.98
C ALA A 194 -12.62 -2.51 5.82
N ALA A 195 -13.83 -2.55 5.25
CA ALA A 195 -15.02 -3.08 5.92
C ALA A 195 -14.88 -4.58 6.25
N ILE A 196 -14.40 -5.40 5.30
CA ILE A 196 -14.12 -6.82 5.54
C ILE A 196 -13.06 -6.99 6.63
N GLY A 197 -12.01 -6.17 6.60
CA GLY A 197 -10.92 -6.20 7.58
C GLY A 197 -11.35 -5.79 8.97
N ALA A 198 -12.26 -4.83 9.08
CA ALA A 198 -12.90 -4.41 10.32
C ALA A 198 -13.94 -5.42 10.85
N GLY A 199 -14.25 -6.47 10.08
CA GLY A 199 -15.24 -7.48 10.46
C GLY A 199 -16.69 -7.04 10.32
N MET A 200 -16.96 -6.05 9.47
CA MET A 200 -18.32 -5.57 9.22
C MET A 200 -19.14 -6.61 8.44
N PRO A 201 -20.45 -6.69 8.63
CA PRO A 201 -21.32 -7.67 7.99
C PRO A 201 -21.71 -7.21 6.56
N VAL A 202 -20.73 -7.18 5.63
CA VAL A 202 -20.89 -6.64 4.27
C VAL A 202 -21.82 -7.47 3.39
N THR A 203 -22.09 -8.74 3.76
CA THR A 203 -22.97 -9.67 3.00
C THR A 203 -24.44 -9.47 3.26
N GLU A 204 -24.80 -8.79 4.35
CA GLU A 204 -26.18 -8.60 4.75
C GLU A 204 -26.91 -7.57 3.88
N ALA A 205 -28.24 -7.69 3.76
CA ALA A 205 -29.12 -6.70 3.12
C ALA A 205 -29.38 -5.52 4.07
N ARG A 206 -28.32 -4.91 4.62
CA ARG A 206 -28.34 -3.79 5.56
C ARG A 206 -27.14 -2.88 5.31
N GLY A 207 -27.37 -1.57 5.50
CA GLY A 207 -26.34 -0.55 5.33
C GLY A 207 -25.22 -0.66 6.36
N SER A 208 -23.98 -0.68 5.90
CA SER A 208 -22.77 -0.58 6.72
C SER A 208 -21.89 0.55 6.20
N MET A 209 -21.54 1.52 7.04
CA MET A 209 -20.73 2.68 6.64
C MET A 209 -19.33 2.60 7.20
N VAL A 210 -18.35 2.72 6.33
CA VAL A 210 -16.92 2.73 6.65
C VAL A 210 -16.29 4.03 6.16
N ILE A 211 -15.36 4.57 6.96
CA ILE A 211 -14.50 5.69 6.58
C ILE A 211 -13.06 5.21 6.75
N ASP A 212 -12.34 5.09 5.65
CA ASP A 212 -10.93 4.73 5.64
C ASP A 212 -10.07 5.96 5.41
N ILE A 213 -9.27 6.34 6.41
CA ILE A 213 -8.43 7.53 6.38
C ILE A 213 -6.98 7.11 6.23
N GLY A 214 -6.52 7.10 5.00
CA GLY A 214 -5.17 6.72 4.60
C GLY A 214 -4.13 7.84 4.78
N GLY A 215 -2.96 7.64 4.13
CA GLY A 215 -1.92 8.68 4.06
C GLY A 215 -2.28 9.80 3.11
N GLY A 216 -2.79 9.49 1.91
CA GLY A 216 -3.09 10.45 0.86
C GLY A 216 -4.57 10.76 0.68
N THR A 217 -5.45 9.80 1.00
CA THR A 217 -6.90 9.87 0.75
C THR A 217 -7.71 9.52 1.98
N THR A 218 -8.98 9.95 1.97
CA THR A 218 -10.03 9.44 2.81
C THR A 218 -11.13 8.88 1.92
N GLU A 219 -11.43 7.60 2.10
CA GLU A 219 -12.48 6.87 1.40
C GLU A 219 -13.70 6.75 2.33
N VAL A 220 -14.85 7.20 1.86
CA VAL A 220 -16.13 7.05 2.58
C VAL A 220 -17.02 6.15 1.76
N ALA A 221 -17.53 5.06 2.32
CA ALA A 221 -18.43 4.18 1.59
C ALA A 221 -19.57 3.62 2.45
N VAL A 222 -20.70 3.39 1.80
CA VAL A 222 -21.84 2.63 2.32
C VAL A 222 -21.95 1.33 1.52
N ILE A 223 -21.96 0.22 2.24
CA ILE A 223 -21.87 -1.14 1.69
C ILE A 223 -23.11 -1.93 2.10
N SER A 224 -23.66 -2.70 1.19
CA SER A 224 -24.74 -3.65 1.42
C SER A 224 -24.69 -4.77 0.38
N LEU A 225 -25.04 -6.01 0.75
CA LEU A 225 -25.13 -7.17 -0.16
C LEU A 225 -23.84 -7.36 -1.02
N ASN A 226 -22.67 -7.30 -0.41
CA ASN A 226 -21.36 -7.40 -1.04
C ASN A 226 -21.06 -6.29 -2.09
N GLY A 227 -21.87 -5.25 -2.17
CA GLY A 227 -21.71 -4.14 -3.11
C GLY A 227 -21.52 -2.80 -2.41
N ILE A 228 -20.76 -1.93 -3.04
CA ILE A 228 -20.68 -0.53 -2.63
C ILE A 228 -21.87 0.21 -3.24
N VAL A 229 -22.76 0.70 -2.37
CA VAL A 229 -23.97 1.45 -2.78
C VAL A 229 -23.63 2.90 -3.08
N TYR A 230 -22.76 3.48 -2.25
CA TYR A 230 -22.20 4.82 -2.43
C TYR A 230 -20.74 4.84 -1.99
N SER A 231 -19.92 5.55 -2.72
CA SER A 231 -18.54 5.85 -2.29
C SER A 231 -18.13 7.25 -2.71
N ALA A 232 -17.29 7.87 -1.88
CA ALA A 232 -16.62 9.12 -2.18
C ALA A 232 -15.16 9.02 -1.73
N SER A 233 -14.27 9.57 -2.54
CA SER A 233 -12.84 9.68 -2.26
C SER A 233 -12.45 11.15 -2.21
N VAL A 234 -11.80 11.57 -1.14
CA VAL A 234 -11.24 12.93 -1.02
C VAL A 234 -9.74 12.85 -0.76
N ARG A 235 -8.97 13.75 -1.39
CA ARG A 235 -7.50 13.81 -1.27
C ARG A 235 -7.09 14.51 0.03
N ILE A 236 -7.59 13.98 1.14
CA ILE A 236 -7.28 14.42 2.49
C ILE A 236 -6.92 13.18 3.29
N GLY A 237 -5.73 13.16 3.89
CA GLY A 237 -5.22 12.08 4.70
C GLY A 237 -4.05 12.56 5.56
N GLY A 238 -3.26 11.63 6.06
CA GLY A 238 -2.13 11.92 6.95
C GLY A 238 -1.11 12.91 6.40
N ASP A 239 -0.84 12.86 5.08
CA ASP A 239 0.10 13.76 4.41
C ASP A 239 -0.44 15.21 4.38
N ARG A 240 -1.76 15.38 4.21
CA ARG A 240 -2.40 16.69 4.25
C ARG A 240 -2.38 17.28 5.66
N PHE A 241 -2.48 16.43 6.70
CA PHE A 241 -2.30 16.87 8.08
C PHE A 241 -0.87 17.38 8.32
N ASP A 242 0.13 16.65 7.85
CA ASP A 242 1.56 17.06 7.97
C ASP A 242 1.84 18.36 7.22
N GLU A 243 1.29 18.52 6.02
CA GLU A 243 1.39 19.76 5.25
C GLU A 243 0.74 20.95 5.98
N SER A 244 -0.44 20.75 6.55
CA SER A 244 -1.16 21.78 7.30
C SER A 244 -0.37 22.23 8.53
N ILE A 245 0.21 21.29 9.29
CA ILE A 245 1.10 21.58 10.43
C ILE A 245 2.34 22.35 9.97
N THR A 246 2.99 21.91 8.88
CA THR A 246 4.16 22.61 8.33
C THR A 246 3.83 24.04 7.93
N ASN A 247 2.68 24.25 7.29
CA ASN A 247 2.22 25.56 6.88
C ASN A 247 1.85 26.44 8.07
N TYR A 248 1.26 25.88 9.13
CA TYR A 248 0.97 26.60 10.37
C TYR A 248 2.23 27.09 11.05
N VAL A 249 3.21 26.19 11.25
CA VAL A 249 4.51 26.53 11.86
C VAL A 249 5.23 27.59 11.04
N ARG A 250 5.18 27.51 9.72
CA ARG A 250 5.79 28.51 8.84
C ARG A 250 5.12 29.89 8.98
N ARG A 251 3.77 29.95 9.04
CA ARG A 251 3.04 31.21 9.12
C ARG A 251 3.11 31.85 10.49
N ASN A 252 2.91 31.06 11.53
CA ASN A 252 2.72 31.60 12.89
C ASN A 252 4.04 31.71 13.67
N HIS A 253 5.01 30.84 13.41
CA HIS A 253 6.31 30.85 14.10
C HIS A 253 7.48 31.31 13.20
N GLY A 254 7.25 31.58 11.91
CA GLY A 254 8.33 31.95 10.98
C GLY A 254 9.40 30.88 10.82
N MET A 255 9.05 29.61 11.02
CA MET A 255 9.98 28.48 11.01
C MET A 255 9.68 27.49 9.89
N LEU A 256 10.73 26.95 9.30
CA LEU A 256 10.65 25.86 8.35
C LEU A 256 11.04 24.55 9.04
N ILE A 257 10.10 23.61 9.08
CA ILE A 257 10.32 22.25 9.59
C ILE A 257 10.29 21.25 8.44
N GLY A 258 10.93 20.09 8.65
CA GLY A 258 10.88 18.97 7.69
C GLY A 258 9.67 18.07 7.91
N GLU A 259 9.36 17.27 6.89
CA GLU A 259 8.24 16.31 6.87
C GLU A 259 8.26 15.37 8.08
N ALA A 260 9.41 14.79 8.42
CA ALA A 260 9.56 13.93 9.60
C ALA A 260 9.23 14.64 10.93
N THR A 261 9.47 15.95 11.02
CA THR A 261 9.10 16.74 12.20
C THR A 261 7.61 16.98 12.24
N ALA A 262 6.99 17.28 11.12
CA ALA A 262 5.53 17.46 11.01
C ALA A 262 4.78 16.17 11.37
N GLU A 263 5.22 15.01 10.82
CA GLU A 263 4.66 13.70 11.17
C GLU A 263 4.77 13.42 12.68
N ARG A 264 5.91 13.73 13.30
CA ARG A 264 6.08 13.59 14.74
C ARG A 264 5.14 14.50 15.54
N ILE A 265 4.97 15.77 15.16
CA ILE A 265 4.02 16.69 15.79
C ILE A 265 2.59 16.12 15.67
N LYS A 266 2.18 15.65 14.49
CA LYS A 266 0.87 15.02 14.29
C LYS A 266 0.64 13.84 15.23
N VAL A 267 1.61 12.94 15.35
CA VAL A 267 1.50 11.73 16.18
C VAL A 267 1.45 12.07 17.68
N GLU A 268 2.29 13.01 18.14
CA GLU A 268 2.42 13.32 19.57
C GLU A 268 1.37 14.34 20.05
N LEU A 269 1.05 15.38 19.25
CA LEU A 269 0.16 16.47 19.63
C LEU A 269 -1.18 16.48 18.90
N GLY A 270 -1.31 15.77 17.75
CA GLY A 270 -2.49 15.78 16.92
C GLY A 270 -3.76 15.38 17.69
N CYS A 271 -4.80 16.19 17.54
CA CYS A 271 -6.15 15.92 18.05
C CYS A 271 -7.18 16.59 17.14
N ALA A 272 -8.36 15.99 17.07
CA ALA A 272 -9.47 16.52 16.28
C ALA A 272 -10.48 17.32 17.11
N TYR A 273 -10.31 17.33 18.44
CA TYR A 273 -11.21 17.98 19.38
C TYR A 273 -10.42 18.68 20.49
N PRO A 274 -10.92 19.82 21.04
CA PRO A 274 -10.26 20.50 22.15
C PRO A 274 -10.04 19.59 23.37
N GLN A 275 -8.81 19.54 23.84
CA GLN A 275 -8.42 18.73 25.00
C GLN A 275 -8.55 19.52 26.29
N ALA A 276 -8.86 18.81 27.40
CA ALA A 276 -8.88 19.41 28.73
C ALA A 276 -7.46 19.83 29.20
N GLU A 277 -6.44 19.10 28.76
CA GLU A 277 -5.04 19.38 29.08
C GLU A 277 -4.26 19.72 27.81
N VAL A 278 -3.54 20.84 27.83
CA VAL A 278 -2.72 21.29 26.71
C VAL A 278 -1.34 20.62 26.82
N ILE A 279 -0.98 19.84 25.81
CA ILE A 279 0.32 19.17 25.72
C ILE A 279 1.28 20.05 24.91
N GLU A 280 2.50 20.24 25.40
CA GLU A 280 3.56 20.99 24.74
C GLU A 280 4.68 20.07 24.22
N MET A 281 5.30 20.46 23.12
CA MET A 281 6.45 19.77 22.52
C MET A 281 7.49 20.79 22.05
N GLU A 282 8.78 20.49 22.27
CA GLU A 282 9.88 21.24 21.66
C GLU A 282 10.22 20.68 20.28
N ILE A 283 10.30 21.56 19.30
CA ILE A 283 10.67 21.24 17.92
C ILE A 283 11.81 22.14 17.45
N SER A 284 12.64 21.58 16.56
CA SER A 284 13.74 22.31 15.92
C SER A 284 13.43 22.53 14.45
N GLY A 285 13.74 23.71 13.94
CA GLY A 285 13.60 24.06 12.55
C GLY A 285 14.54 25.18 12.16
N ARG A 286 14.45 25.64 10.92
CA ARG A 286 15.20 26.80 10.44
C ARG A 286 14.34 28.06 10.55
N ASN A 287 14.80 29.05 11.31
CA ASN A 287 14.19 30.37 11.36
C ASN A 287 14.30 31.04 9.97
N LEU A 288 13.18 31.47 9.42
CA LEU A 288 13.13 32.04 8.07
C LEU A 288 13.76 33.44 7.99
N ALA A 289 13.66 34.24 9.06
CA ALA A 289 14.19 35.59 9.09
C ALA A 289 15.73 35.60 9.26
N GLU A 290 16.25 34.74 10.13
CA GLU A 290 17.64 34.70 10.48
C GLU A 290 18.47 33.66 9.71
N GLY A 291 17.77 32.68 9.08
CA GLY A 291 18.40 31.58 8.32
C GLY A 291 19.08 30.51 9.18
N VAL A 292 19.04 30.62 10.51
CA VAL A 292 19.73 29.76 11.47
C VAL A 292 18.79 28.71 12.09
N PRO A 293 19.31 27.57 12.58
CA PRO A 293 18.51 26.62 13.37
C PRO A 293 18.00 27.26 14.65
N LYS A 294 16.75 27.02 15.01
CA LYS A 294 16.12 27.50 16.24
C LYS A 294 15.19 26.43 16.82
N MET A 295 15.05 26.44 18.13
CA MET A 295 14.06 25.62 18.84
C MET A 295 12.89 26.51 19.26
N ILE A 296 11.68 25.96 19.12
CA ILE A 296 10.43 26.55 19.62
C ILE A 296 9.59 25.51 20.33
N LYS A 297 8.65 25.96 21.13
CA LYS A 297 7.57 25.14 21.67
C LYS A 297 6.34 25.30 20.81
N ILE A 298 5.65 24.19 20.56
CA ILE A 298 4.33 24.12 19.94
C ILE A 298 3.43 23.31 20.87
N ASN A 299 2.12 23.58 20.85
CA ASN A 299 1.17 22.90 21.71
C ASN A 299 0.00 22.29 20.94
N SER A 300 -0.78 21.42 21.61
CA SER A 300 -1.89 20.69 20.99
C SER A 300 -3.01 21.58 20.45
N ASN A 301 -3.25 22.77 21.04
CA ASN A 301 -4.25 23.71 20.52
C ASN A 301 -3.83 24.31 19.18
N GLU A 302 -2.53 24.64 19.02
CA GLU A 302 -1.99 25.13 17.76
C GLU A 302 -2.08 24.07 16.66
N VAL A 303 -1.85 22.79 17.02
CA VAL A 303 -1.99 21.68 16.09
C VAL A 303 -3.47 21.46 15.71
N LEU A 304 -4.39 21.55 16.65
CA LEU A 304 -5.82 21.50 16.40
C LEU A 304 -6.25 22.60 15.41
N GLU A 305 -5.79 23.84 15.62
CA GLU A 305 -6.04 24.96 14.70
C GLU A 305 -5.48 24.67 13.29
N ALA A 306 -4.26 24.11 13.20
CA ALA A 306 -3.65 23.74 11.95
C ALA A 306 -4.45 22.67 11.20
N LEU A 307 -5.06 21.73 11.91
CA LEU A 307 -5.83 20.60 11.36
C LEU A 307 -7.29 20.94 11.03
N HIS A 308 -7.80 22.10 11.42
CA HIS A 308 -9.21 22.47 11.24
C HIS A 308 -9.70 22.35 9.79
N GLU A 309 -8.93 22.86 8.83
CA GLU A 309 -9.31 22.82 7.40
C GLU A 309 -9.43 21.39 6.87
N PRO A 310 -8.39 20.52 6.98
CA PRO A 310 -8.51 19.14 6.49
C PRO A 310 -9.57 18.32 7.24
N LEU A 311 -9.75 18.50 8.54
CA LEU A 311 -10.80 17.82 9.31
C LEU A 311 -12.21 18.22 8.84
N SER A 312 -12.44 19.50 8.59
CA SER A 312 -13.71 20.00 8.01
C SER A 312 -14.00 19.38 6.64
N GLY A 313 -12.96 19.17 5.83
CA GLY A 313 -13.08 18.48 4.54
C GLY A 313 -13.53 17.03 4.67
N ILE A 314 -12.98 16.28 5.65
CA ILE A 314 -13.41 14.91 5.94
C ILE A 314 -14.86 14.87 6.41
N VAL A 315 -15.22 15.72 7.37
CA VAL A 315 -16.60 15.82 7.88
C VAL A 315 -17.58 16.13 6.75
N SER A 316 -17.23 17.04 5.85
CA SER A 316 -18.06 17.38 4.69
C SER A 316 -18.27 16.19 3.75
N ALA A 317 -17.23 15.38 3.51
CA ALA A 317 -17.35 14.17 2.70
C ALA A 317 -18.27 13.12 3.36
N VAL A 318 -18.20 12.97 4.68
CA VAL A 318 -19.07 12.06 5.44
C VAL A 318 -20.53 12.51 5.37
N LYS A 319 -20.82 13.80 5.58
CA LYS A 319 -22.17 14.36 5.46
C LYS A 319 -22.74 14.17 4.06
N LEU A 320 -21.93 14.44 3.03
CA LEU A 320 -22.35 14.22 1.64
C LEU A 320 -22.67 12.75 1.36
N ALA A 321 -21.88 11.83 1.91
CA ALA A 321 -22.14 10.40 1.75
C ALA A 321 -23.47 9.98 2.39
N LEU A 322 -23.78 10.49 3.56
CA LEU A 322 -25.06 10.26 4.22
C LEU A 322 -26.25 10.83 3.41
N GLU A 323 -26.10 12.03 2.86
CA GLU A 323 -27.12 12.68 2.01
C GLU A 323 -27.41 11.88 0.72
N GLN A 324 -26.39 11.24 0.14
CA GLN A 324 -26.52 10.46 -1.09
C GLN A 324 -26.92 8.99 -0.86
N THR A 325 -26.94 8.55 0.40
CA THR A 325 -27.31 7.19 0.78
C THR A 325 -28.83 7.01 0.75
N PRO A 326 -29.36 5.90 0.14
CA PRO A 326 -30.78 5.59 0.19
C PRO A 326 -31.33 5.59 1.63
N PRO A 327 -32.58 6.07 1.86
CA PRO A 327 -33.15 6.27 3.20
C PRO A 327 -33.13 5.02 4.09
N GLU A 328 -33.41 3.83 3.53
CA GLU A 328 -33.41 2.56 4.27
C GLU A 328 -32.00 2.22 4.79
N LEU A 329 -30.98 2.39 3.92
CA LEU A 329 -29.59 2.13 4.31
C LEU A 329 -29.07 3.22 5.28
N CYS A 330 -29.54 4.46 5.12
CA CYS A 330 -29.22 5.53 6.07
C CYS A 330 -29.80 5.24 7.46
N ALA A 331 -31.01 4.66 7.54
CA ALA A 331 -31.58 4.21 8.80
C ALA A 331 -30.76 3.08 9.45
N ASP A 332 -30.27 2.12 8.65
CA ASP A 332 -29.36 1.07 9.13
C ASP A 332 -28.05 1.65 9.69
N VAL A 333 -27.46 2.65 8.99
CA VAL A 333 -26.27 3.34 9.45
C VAL A 333 -26.53 4.11 10.75
N ALA A 334 -27.72 4.71 10.92
CA ALA A 334 -28.10 5.37 12.16
C ALA A 334 -28.20 4.38 13.36
N GLU A 335 -28.62 3.13 13.09
CA GLU A 335 -28.69 2.08 14.11
C GLU A 335 -27.32 1.49 14.44
N ARG A 336 -26.47 1.22 13.42
CA ARG A 336 -25.20 0.50 13.56
C ARG A 336 -23.99 1.39 13.80
N GLY A 337 -24.09 2.65 13.40
CA GLY A 337 -23.00 3.62 13.45
C GLY A 337 -22.04 3.54 12.26
N ILE A 338 -20.96 4.27 12.39
CA ILE A 338 -19.88 4.43 11.41
C ILE A 338 -18.61 3.78 11.96
N VAL A 339 -17.85 3.08 11.11
CA VAL A 339 -16.57 2.49 11.48
C VAL A 339 -15.44 3.28 10.83
N LEU A 340 -14.48 3.74 11.63
CA LEU A 340 -13.25 4.40 11.16
C LEU A 340 -12.12 3.38 11.00
N THR A 341 -11.44 3.43 9.86
CA THR A 341 -10.28 2.62 9.52
C THR A 341 -9.14 3.48 8.99
N GLY A 342 -8.00 2.86 8.70
CA GLY A 342 -6.80 3.54 8.21
C GLY A 342 -5.98 4.20 9.30
N GLY A 343 -4.77 4.63 8.94
CA GLY A 343 -3.82 5.25 9.89
C GLY A 343 -4.28 6.60 10.43
N GLY A 344 -5.06 7.35 9.65
CA GLY A 344 -5.63 8.63 10.06
C GLY A 344 -6.71 8.51 11.15
N ALA A 345 -7.38 7.36 11.26
CA ALA A 345 -8.32 7.07 12.33
C ALA A 345 -7.69 7.07 13.74
N LEU A 346 -6.35 6.98 13.81
CA LEU A 346 -5.60 7.09 15.07
C LEU A 346 -5.43 8.52 15.57
N LEU A 347 -5.86 9.54 14.81
CA LEU A 347 -5.88 10.92 15.28
C LEU A 347 -6.86 11.03 16.48
N ARG A 348 -6.36 11.54 17.60
CA ARG A 348 -7.14 11.58 18.86
C ARG A 348 -8.46 12.32 18.69
N ASP A 349 -9.55 11.76 19.23
CA ASP A 349 -10.91 12.31 19.24
C ASP A 349 -11.50 12.61 17.84
N LEU A 350 -11.00 11.97 16.79
CA LEU A 350 -11.58 12.09 15.45
C LEU A 350 -12.95 11.42 15.35
N ASP A 351 -13.13 10.29 16.02
CA ASP A 351 -14.40 9.61 16.21
C ASP A 351 -15.43 10.53 16.90
N ARG A 352 -15.01 11.23 17.94
CA ARG A 352 -15.82 12.21 18.65
C ARG A 352 -16.23 13.38 17.74
N LEU A 353 -15.29 13.96 16.99
CA LEU A 353 -15.59 15.04 16.05
C LEU A 353 -16.65 14.62 15.04
N ILE A 354 -16.45 13.46 14.39
CA ILE A 354 -17.40 12.98 13.38
C ILE A 354 -18.75 12.63 14.03
N SER A 355 -18.75 12.06 15.23
CA SER A 355 -19.98 11.76 15.98
C SER A 355 -20.78 13.02 16.31
N GLU A 356 -20.14 14.08 16.80
CA GLU A 356 -20.82 15.36 17.10
C GLU A 356 -21.35 16.03 15.82
N GLU A 357 -20.61 15.97 14.72
CA GLU A 357 -20.98 16.62 13.47
C GLU A 357 -22.07 15.88 12.67
N THR A 358 -22.22 14.56 12.90
CA THR A 358 -23.21 13.72 12.19
C THR A 358 -24.39 13.31 13.07
N GLY A 359 -24.23 13.36 14.39
CA GLY A 359 -25.20 12.82 15.34
C GLY A 359 -25.24 11.29 15.40
N LEU A 360 -24.27 10.60 14.77
CA LEU A 360 -24.21 9.15 14.70
C LEU A 360 -23.15 8.59 15.66
N HIS A 361 -23.33 7.33 16.08
CA HIS A 361 -22.27 6.62 16.79
C HIS A 361 -21.09 6.33 15.84
N VAL A 362 -19.88 6.65 16.27
CA VAL A 362 -18.65 6.43 15.50
C VAL A 362 -17.67 5.65 16.35
N GLN A 363 -17.09 4.60 15.78
CA GLN A 363 -16.10 3.77 16.47
C GLN A 363 -14.87 3.56 15.60
N VAL A 364 -13.70 3.54 16.23
CA VAL A 364 -12.44 3.17 15.56
C VAL A 364 -12.33 1.65 15.54
N ALA A 365 -12.01 1.09 14.38
CA ALA A 365 -11.80 -0.34 14.23
C ALA A 365 -10.59 -0.84 15.05
N ASP A 366 -10.59 -2.13 15.40
CA ASP A 366 -9.42 -2.77 15.99
C ASP A 366 -8.26 -2.80 14.98
N ASP A 367 -7.10 -2.26 15.39
CA ASP A 367 -5.91 -2.12 14.55
C ASP A 367 -6.24 -1.48 13.17
N PRO A 368 -6.71 -0.21 13.16
CA PRO A 368 -7.30 0.42 11.98
C PRO A 368 -6.31 0.53 10.82
N LEU A 369 -5.00 0.66 11.10
CA LEU A 369 -3.93 0.74 10.10
C LEU A 369 -3.87 -0.49 9.20
N THR A 370 -4.30 -1.64 9.69
CA THR A 370 -4.15 -2.93 8.98
C THR A 370 -5.45 -3.45 8.40
N CYS A 371 -6.58 -2.75 8.59
CA CYS A 371 -7.89 -3.21 8.13
C CYS A 371 -7.93 -3.51 6.64
N VAL A 372 -7.44 -2.61 5.79
CA VAL A 372 -7.41 -2.80 4.32
C VAL A 372 -6.64 -4.06 3.94
N ALA A 373 -5.41 -4.21 4.45
CA ALA A 373 -4.57 -5.38 4.14
C ALA A 373 -5.16 -6.70 4.67
N ARG A 374 -5.74 -6.70 5.89
CA ARG A 374 -6.43 -7.87 6.46
C ARG A 374 -7.68 -8.24 5.67
N GLY A 375 -8.45 -7.23 5.26
CA GLY A 375 -9.66 -7.43 4.47
C GLY A 375 -9.38 -8.00 3.10
N GLY A 376 -8.38 -7.47 2.39
CA GLY A 376 -7.91 -8.05 1.14
C GLY A 376 -7.42 -9.49 1.31
N GLY A 377 -6.73 -9.80 2.43
CA GLY A 377 -6.34 -11.16 2.78
C GLY A 377 -7.53 -12.09 2.97
N ARG A 378 -8.57 -11.67 3.69
CA ARG A 378 -9.82 -12.41 3.87
C ARG A 378 -10.59 -12.56 2.55
N ALA A 379 -10.63 -11.51 1.72
CA ALA A 379 -11.25 -11.57 0.41
C ALA A 379 -10.60 -12.63 -0.49
N LEU A 380 -9.27 -12.78 -0.47
CA LEU A 380 -8.56 -13.86 -1.17
C LEU A 380 -8.99 -15.28 -0.72
N GLU A 381 -9.32 -15.44 0.56
CA GLU A 381 -9.80 -16.70 1.10
C GLU A 381 -11.25 -16.98 0.65
N LEU A 382 -12.07 -15.93 0.55
CA LEU A 382 -13.46 -16.01 0.11
C LEU A 382 -13.61 -16.28 -1.41
N VAL A 383 -12.67 -15.82 -2.22
CA VAL A 383 -12.68 -16.06 -3.68
C VAL A 383 -12.75 -17.52 -4.04
N ASP A 384 -12.02 -18.37 -3.35
CA ASP A 384 -12.02 -19.80 -3.59
C ASP A 384 -13.40 -20.44 -3.26
N MET A 385 -14.26 -19.75 -2.50
CA MET A 385 -15.59 -20.23 -2.07
C MET A 385 -16.76 -19.57 -2.82
N HIS A 386 -16.67 -18.28 -3.13
CA HIS A 386 -17.80 -17.45 -3.61
C HIS A 386 -17.54 -16.82 -5.00
N GLY A 387 -16.39 -17.08 -5.64
CA GLY A 387 -16.05 -16.47 -6.92
C GLY A 387 -15.63 -15.00 -6.79
N ASN A 388 -15.83 -14.24 -7.88
CA ASN A 388 -15.29 -12.88 -8.03
C ASN A 388 -16.22 -11.76 -7.53
N GLU A 389 -17.21 -12.05 -6.66
CA GLU A 389 -18.25 -11.09 -6.25
C GLU A 389 -17.71 -9.83 -5.52
N PHE A 390 -16.55 -9.94 -4.86
CA PHE A 390 -15.94 -8.84 -4.11
C PHE A 390 -14.96 -8.01 -4.94
N PHE A 391 -14.72 -8.38 -6.19
CA PHE A 391 -13.68 -7.73 -6.98
C PHE A 391 -14.21 -6.52 -7.73
N ALA A 392 -13.38 -5.51 -7.81
CA ALA A 392 -13.64 -4.37 -8.65
C ALA A 392 -13.78 -4.81 -10.12
N PRO A 393 -14.79 -4.31 -10.85
CA PRO A 393 -14.92 -4.61 -12.28
C PRO A 393 -13.68 -4.18 -13.05
N GLU A 394 -13.29 -4.99 -14.04
CA GLU A 394 -12.12 -4.73 -14.91
C GLU A 394 -12.24 -3.45 -15.74
#